data_9fe80f26ea7732221fec6b763be17688
#
_entry.id   9fe80f26ea7732221fec6b763be17688
#
_cell.length_a   1.000
_cell.length_b   1.000
_cell.length_c   1.000
_cell.angle_alpha   90.00
_cell.angle_beta   90.00
_cell.angle_gamma   90.00
#
_symmetry.space_group_name_H-M   'P 1'
#
loop_
_entity.id
_entity.type
_entity.pdbx_description
1 polymer ?
#
loop_
_entity_poly.entity_id
_entity_poly.type
_entity_poly.pdbx_seq_one_letter_code
_entity_poly.pdbx_strand_id
1 'polypeptide(L)'
;FHLSRPGGLVEHSLHVYDGLLELYAFEKTEPGQPVPYFPMAEELETITICGLLHDICKANFYAVEMRNRKNELGQWEKYPFYVVNDQLPYGHGEKSVYIISSFMKLSREEAMAIRWHMGFSDNDFKAGGFSVGNAFEKFPLALLTHMADLQATYMDEPRDDA
;
A
#
# COMPACT_ATOMS: atom_id res chain seq x y z
N PHE A 1 5.08 -6.13 -11.49
CA PHE A 1 4.69 -6.05 -10.06
C PHE A 1 5.98 -6.07 -9.23
N HIS A 2 6.27 -5.00 -8.49
CA HIS A 2 7.39 -5.01 -7.55
C HIS A 2 7.12 -6.02 -6.42
N LEU A 3 8.19 -6.63 -5.88
CA LEU A 3 8.11 -7.69 -4.88
C LEU A 3 7.19 -8.88 -5.26
N SER A 4 7.14 -9.26 -6.54
CA SER A 4 6.34 -10.39 -7.05
C SER A 4 6.91 -11.74 -6.62
N ARG A 5 7.00 -11.97 -5.31
CA ARG A 5 7.55 -13.16 -4.67
C ARG A 5 6.74 -13.54 -3.41
N PRO A 6 6.83 -14.78 -2.94
CA PRO A 6 6.25 -15.15 -1.66
C PRO A 6 6.73 -14.22 -0.54
N GLY A 7 5.81 -13.67 0.25
CA GLY A 7 6.11 -12.72 1.32
C GLY A 7 6.24 -11.25 0.88
N GLY A 8 6.29 -10.95 -0.42
CA GLY A 8 6.49 -9.58 -0.91
C GLY A 8 5.44 -8.58 -0.42
N LEU A 9 4.17 -8.98 -0.33
CA LEU A 9 3.13 -8.11 0.23
C LEU A 9 3.38 -7.75 1.70
N VAL A 10 3.86 -8.72 2.50
CA VAL A 10 4.18 -8.48 3.91
C VAL A 10 5.38 -7.55 4.04
N GLU A 11 6.42 -7.78 3.25
CA GLU A 11 7.62 -6.94 3.21
C GLU A 11 7.27 -5.50 2.84
N HIS A 12 6.49 -5.30 1.78
CA HIS A 12 5.98 -3.99 1.37
C HIS A 12 5.18 -3.31 2.50
N SER A 13 4.24 -4.02 3.11
CA SER A 13 3.43 -3.48 4.20
C SER A 13 4.25 -3.05 5.41
N LEU A 14 5.34 -3.76 5.72
CA LEU A 14 6.26 -3.38 6.79
C LEU A 14 7.03 -2.10 6.44
N HIS A 15 7.54 -1.97 5.22
CA HIS A 15 8.19 -0.73 4.76
C HIS A 15 7.23 0.47 4.81
N VAL A 16 5.99 0.28 4.35
CA VAL A 16 4.97 1.33 4.43
C VAL A 16 4.64 1.70 5.88
N TYR A 17 4.55 0.72 6.78
CA TYR A 17 4.35 0.98 8.20
C TYR A 17 5.49 1.81 8.80
N ASP A 18 6.74 1.42 8.56
CA ASP A 18 7.91 2.13 9.07
C ASP A 18 7.99 3.56 8.52
N GLY A 19 7.82 3.72 7.20
CA GLY A 19 7.77 5.04 6.56
C GLY A 19 6.63 5.92 7.06
N LEU A 20 5.44 5.34 7.25
CA LEU A 20 4.28 6.08 7.78
C LEU A 20 4.51 6.54 9.23
N LEU A 21 5.14 5.70 10.05
CA LEU A 21 5.50 6.04 11.43
C LEU A 21 6.48 7.22 11.46
N GLU A 22 7.51 7.20 10.61
CA GLU A 22 8.49 8.28 10.49
C GLU A 22 7.86 9.59 10.00
N LEU A 23 7.06 9.54 8.94
CA LEU A 23 6.36 10.70 8.38
C LEU A 23 5.38 11.31 9.39
N TYR A 24 4.64 10.47 10.11
CA TYR A 24 3.71 10.92 11.14
C TYR A 24 4.44 11.60 12.30
N ALA A 25 5.53 10.98 12.78
CA ALA A 25 6.36 11.57 13.85
C ALA A 25 6.98 12.90 13.41
N PHE A 26 7.46 12.99 12.17
CA PHE A 26 8.01 14.22 11.61
C PHE A 26 6.97 15.34 11.56
N GLU A 27 5.78 15.06 11.06
CA GLU A 27 4.69 16.04 10.93
C GLU A 27 4.22 16.56 12.28
N LYS A 28 4.22 15.72 13.32
CA LYS A 28 3.83 16.08 14.68
C LYS A 28 4.94 16.74 15.52
N THR A 29 6.18 16.70 15.04
CA THR A 29 7.31 17.30 15.75
C THR A 29 7.30 18.82 15.60
N GLU A 30 7.19 19.55 16.69
CA GLU A 30 7.23 21.00 16.67
C GLU A 30 8.62 21.53 16.28
N PRO A 31 8.71 22.61 15.50
CA PRO A 31 9.99 23.20 15.13
C PRO A 31 10.85 23.53 16.35
N GLY A 32 12.08 23.03 16.36
CA GLY A 32 13.04 23.25 17.45
C GLY A 32 12.94 22.29 18.65
N GLN A 33 12.06 21.29 18.59
CA GLN A 33 12.06 20.21 19.57
C GLN A 33 13.33 19.35 19.43
N PRO A 34 14.03 19.07 20.54
CA PRO A 34 15.27 18.29 20.51
C PRO A 34 15.04 16.78 20.32
N VAL A 35 13.82 16.32 20.53
CA VAL A 35 13.42 14.90 20.41
C VAL A 35 12.21 14.81 19.48
N PRO A 36 12.21 13.91 18.48
CA PRO A 36 11.07 13.68 17.63
C PRO A 36 9.82 13.31 18.44
N TYR A 37 8.65 13.67 17.90
CA TYR A 37 7.38 13.23 18.45
C TYR A 37 7.29 11.69 18.42
N PHE A 38 6.82 11.09 19.49
CA PHE A 38 6.54 9.66 19.55
C PHE A 38 5.02 9.46 19.64
N PRO A 39 4.40 8.73 18.71
CA PRO A 39 2.94 8.54 18.69
C PRO A 39 2.42 7.85 19.96
N MET A 40 1.26 8.29 20.42
CA MET A 40 0.55 7.63 21.52
C MET A 40 -0.06 6.29 21.05
N ALA A 41 -0.52 5.47 22.00
CA ALA A 41 -1.01 4.14 21.71
C ALA A 41 -2.14 4.11 20.65
N GLU A 42 -3.09 5.03 20.70
CA GLU A 42 -4.19 5.13 19.74
C GLU A 42 -3.70 5.55 18.33
N GLU A 43 -2.70 6.44 18.27
CA GLU A 43 -2.08 6.86 17.02
C GLU A 43 -1.26 5.73 16.42
N LEU A 44 -0.53 4.96 17.24
CA LEU A 44 0.21 3.77 16.80
C LEU A 44 -0.73 2.69 16.25
N GLU A 45 -1.89 2.49 16.88
CA GLU A 45 -2.91 1.56 16.36
C GLU A 45 -3.37 1.99 14.97
N THR A 46 -3.73 3.25 14.79
CA THR A 46 -4.14 3.82 13.50
C THR A 46 -3.03 3.72 12.43
N ILE A 47 -1.78 4.05 12.78
CA ILE A 47 -0.62 3.91 11.89
C ILE A 47 -0.42 2.45 11.50
N THR A 48 -0.53 1.53 12.47
CA THR A 48 -0.39 0.09 12.23
C THR A 48 -1.46 -0.43 11.28
N ILE A 49 -2.73 -0.07 11.49
CA ILE A 49 -3.84 -0.45 10.62
C ILE A 49 -3.62 0.07 9.20
N CYS A 50 -3.31 1.35 9.04
CA CYS A 50 -3.10 1.94 7.73
C CYS A 50 -1.86 1.37 7.04
N GLY A 51 -0.71 1.32 7.69
CA GLY A 51 0.54 0.85 7.10
C GLY A 51 0.50 -0.61 6.71
N LEU A 52 0.03 -1.48 7.61
CA LEU A 52 0.04 -2.93 7.35
C LEU A 52 -1.10 -3.41 6.45
N LEU A 53 -2.25 -2.72 6.43
CA LEU A 53 -3.46 -3.24 5.78
C LEU A 53 -3.91 -2.44 4.54
N HIS A 54 -3.22 -1.33 4.17
CA HIS A 54 -3.63 -0.52 3.02
C HIS A 54 -3.80 -1.35 1.74
N ASP A 55 -2.97 -2.34 1.56
CA ASP A 55 -2.86 -3.18 0.36
C ASP A 55 -3.39 -4.60 0.55
N ILE A 56 -4.21 -4.86 1.59
CA ILE A 56 -4.75 -6.20 1.87
C ILE A 56 -5.59 -6.75 0.71
N CYS A 57 -6.06 -5.91 -0.19
CA CYS A 57 -6.74 -6.29 -1.42
C CYS A 57 -5.87 -7.16 -2.34
N LYS A 58 -4.54 -7.12 -2.18
CA LYS A 58 -3.59 -7.96 -2.91
C LYS A 58 -3.47 -9.38 -2.33
N ALA A 59 -3.99 -9.64 -1.14
CA ALA A 59 -4.05 -10.99 -0.59
C ALA A 59 -4.95 -11.88 -1.46
N ASN A 60 -4.43 -13.04 -1.89
CA ASN A 60 -5.12 -13.96 -2.81
C ASN A 60 -5.55 -13.35 -4.16
N PHE A 61 -4.95 -12.24 -4.54
CA PHE A 61 -5.23 -11.54 -5.79
C PHE A 61 -4.51 -12.14 -6.99
N TYR A 62 -3.38 -12.82 -6.73
CA TYR A 62 -2.57 -13.44 -7.75
C TYR A 62 -2.72 -14.96 -7.73
N ALA A 63 -2.73 -15.54 -8.93
CA ALA A 63 -2.58 -16.98 -9.15
C ALA A 63 -1.26 -17.25 -9.89
N VAL A 64 -0.79 -18.49 -9.81
CA VAL A 64 0.41 -18.93 -10.53
C VAL A 64 -0.02 -19.77 -11.72
N GLU A 65 0.37 -19.34 -12.92
CA GLU A 65 0.25 -20.12 -14.16
C GLU A 65 1.61 -20.59 -14.63
N MET A 66 1.67 -21.77 -15.23
CA MET A 66 2.89 -22.27 -15.84
C MET A 66 2.98 -21.77 -17.28
N ARG A 67 4.00 -20.97 -17.58
CA ARG A 67 4.30 -20.48 -18.94
C ARG A 67 5.55 -21.15 -19.50
N ASN A 68 5.67 -21.14 -20.81
CA ASN A 68 6.85 -21.67 -21.50
C ASN A 68 7.80 -20.51 -21.85
N ARG A 69 9.09 -20.69 -21.58
CA ARG A 69 10.16 -19.82 -22.05
C ARG A 69 11.31 -20.67 -22.63
N LYS A 70 12.17 -20.04 -23.43
CA LYS A 70 13.43 -20.66 -23.80
C LYS A 70 14.48 -20.34 -22.74
N ASN A 71 15.18 -21.36 -22.26
CA ASN A 71 16.32 -21.18 -21.39
C ASN A 71 17.57 -20.69 -22.18
N GLU A 72 18.67 -20.44 -21.51
CA GLU A 72 19.94 -19.97 -22.12
C GLU A 72 20.48 -20.92 -23.20
N LEU A 73 20.11 -22.20 -23.15
CA LEU A 73 20.49 -23.22 -24.13
C LEU A 73 19.49 -23.33 -25.29
N GLY A 74 18.48 -22.43 -25.37
CA GLY A 74 17.46 -22.43 -26.40
C GLY A 74 16.40 -23.53 -26.26
N GLN A 75 16.37 -24.29 -25.15
CA GLN A 75 15.40 -25.34 -24.87
C GLN A 75 14.17 -24.76 -24.20
N TRP A 76 12.99 -25.31 -24.51
CA TRP A 76 11.75 -24.92 -23.87
C TRP A 76 11.69 -25.47 -22.45
N GLU A 77 11.43 -24.56 -21.47
CA GLU A 77 11.16 -24.92 -20.07
C GLU A 77 9.86 -24.27 -19.59
N LYS A 78 9.21 -24.91 -18.63
CA LYS A 78 8.08 -24.32 -17.92
C LYS A 78 8.59 -23.52 -16.72
N TYR A 79 8.05 -22.32 -16.56
CA TYR A 79 8.31 -21.50 -15.37
C TYR A 79 7.00 -20.95 -14.79
N PRO A 80 6.95 -20.73 -13.46
CA PRO A 80 5.80 -20.12 -12.81
C PRO A 80 5.73 -18.63 -13.17
N PHE A 81 4.53 -18.17 -13.47
CA PHE A 81 4.24 -16.76 -13.78
C PHE A 81 3.02 -16.30 -13.01
N TYR A 82 3.12 -15.15 -12.33
CA TYR A 82 2.01 -14.59 -11.59
C TYR A 82 1.02 -13.90 -12.54
N VAL A 83 -0.26 -14.25 -12.42
CA VAL A 83 -1.36 -13.64 -13.15
C VAL A 83 -2.37 -13.05 -12.16
N VAL A 84 -3.07 -12.00 -12.58
CA VAL A 84 -4.17 -11.44 -11.80
C VAL A 84 -5.36 -12.39 -11.85
N ASN A 85 -5.87 -12.77 -10.68
CA ASN A 85 -7.07 -13.58 -10.50
C ASN A 85 -8.02 -12.86 -9.52
N ASP A 86 -8.53 -11.72 -9.97
CA ASP A 86 -9.37 -10.86 -9.13
C ASP A 86 -10.78 -11.43 -8.95
N GLN A 87 -11.07 -11.91 -7.75
CA GLN A 87 -12.38 -12.47 -7.40
C GLN A 87 -13.37 -11.41 -6.90
N LEU A 88 -12.91 -10.18 -6.63
CA LEU A 88 -13.70 -9.08 -6.11
C LEU A 88 -13.34 -7.78 -6.84
N PRO A 89 -13.98 -7.48 -7.98
CA PRO A 89 -13.61 -6.36 -8.85
C PRO A 89 -14.08 -5.01 -8.30
N TYR A 90 -13.58 -4.65 -7.13
CA TYR A 90 -13.66 -3.30 -6.56
C TYR A 90 -12.46 -2.45 -7.00
N GLY A 91 -12.56 -1.14 -6.84
CA GLY A 91 -11.39 -0.26 -6.86
C GLY A 91 -10.36 -0.69 -5.81
N HIS A 92 -9.10 -0.37 -6.04
CA HIS A 92 -7.99 -0.92 -5.24
C HIS A 92 -8.12 -0.59 -3.74
N GLY A 93 -8.21 0.69 -3.40
CA GLY A 93 -8.36 1.13 -2.01
C GLY A 93 -9.71 0.74 -1.42
N GLU A 94 -10.82 0.82 -2.20
CA GLU A 94 -12.15 0.41 -1.75
C GLU A 94 -12.19 -1.07 -1.38
N LYS A 95 -11.50 -1.91 -2.13
CA LYS A 95 -11.41 -3.34 -1.84
C LYS A 95 -10.73 -3.59 -0.50
N SER A 96 -9.62 -2.89 -0.22
CA SER A 96 -8.95 -3.01 1.08
C SER A 96 -9.88 -2.58 2.23
N VAL A 97 -10.53 -1.43 2.11
CA VAL A 97 -11.51 -0.96 3.11
C VAL A 97 -12.64 -1.98 3.30
N TYR A 98 -13.20 -2.52 2.22
CA TYR A 98 -14.28 -3.52 2.28
C TYR A 98 -13.84 -4.79 3.02
N ILE A 99 -12.65 -5.32 2.68
CA ILE A 99 -12.10 -6.52 3.31
C ILE A 99 -11.89 -6.28 4.81
N ILE A 100 -11.20 -5.20 5.20
CA ILE A 100 -10.92 -4.88 6.60
C ILE A 100 -12.21 -4.70 7.39
N SER A 101 -13.19 -4.01 6.82
CA SER A 101 -14.49 -3.76 7.47
C SER A 101 -15.30 -5.03 7.77
N SER A 102 -14.93 -6.16 7.14
CA SER A 102 -15.52 -7.46 7.45
C SER A 102 -14.98 -8.08 8.76
N PHE A 103 -13.87 -7.58 9.28
CA PHE A 103 -13.20 -8.10 10.47
C PHE A 103 -13.15 -7.11 11.62
N MET A 104 -13.07 -5.81 11.32
CA MET A 104 -12.97 -4.75 12.31
C MET A 104 -13.60 -3.45 11.82
N LYS A 105 -13.97 -2.59 12.77
CA LYS A 105 -14.49 -1.26 12.44
C LYS A 105 -13.34 -0.29 12.23
N LEU A 106 -13.24 0.29 11.05
CA LEU A 106 -12.34 1.40 10.76
C LEU A 106 -12.92 2.73 11.23
N SER A 107 -12.08 3.61 11.74
CA SER A 107 -12.40 5.03 11.85
C SER A 107 -12.55 5.64 10.45
N ARG A 108 -13.14 6.84 10.39
CA ARG A 108 -13.28 7.54 9.11
C ARG A 108 -11.92 7.92 8.52
N GLU A 109 -10.98 8.30 9.37
CA GLU A 109 -9.63 8.66 8.96
C GLU A 109 -8.86 7.46 8.40
N GLU A 110 -8.88 6.33 9.09
CA GLU A 110 -8.29 5.07 8.60
C GLU A 110 -8.88 4.62 7.27
N ALA A 111 -10.23 4.64 7.17
CA ALA A 111 -10.90 4.27 5.93
C ALA A 111 -10.50 5.19 4.76
N MET A 112 -10.34 6.51 4.99
CA MET A 112 -9.92 7.44 3.96
C MET A 112 -8.43 7.28 3.63
N ALA A 113 -7.57 7.05 4.61
CA ALA A 113 -6.16 6.77 4.40
C ALA A 113 -5.96 5.53 3.52
N ILE A 114 -6.63 4.43 3.85
CA ILE A 114 -6.57 3.18 3.08
C ILE A 114 -7.21 3.36 1.70
N ARG A 115 -8.38 4.03 1.60
CA ARG A 115 -9.05 4.26 0.31
C ARG A 115 -8.18 5.04 -0.68
N TRP A 116 -7.47 6.05 -0.22
CA TRP A 116 -6.79 6.99 -1.08
C TRP A 116 -5.26 6.85 -1.11
N HIS A 117 -4.70 5.74 -0.56
CA HIS A 117 -3.25 5.51 -0.56
C HIS A 117 -2.63 5.51 -1.97
N MET A 118 -3.38 5.08 -3.01
CA MET A 118 -2.94 5.15 -4.40
C MET A 118 -2.81 6.59 -4.94
N GLY A 119 -3.40 7.57 -4.24
CA GLY A 119 -3.31 8.99 -4.58
C GLY A 119 -3.70 9.29 -6.02
N PHE A 120 -2.85 10.02 -6.72
CA PHE A 120 -3.07 10.42 -8.12
C PHE A 120 -2.95 9.27 -9.14
N SER A 121 -2.52 8.10 -8.72
CA SER A 121 -2.51 6.89 -9.54
C SER A 121 -3.85 6.15 -9.52
N ASP A 122 -4.78 6.56 -8.65
CA ASP A 122 -6.11 5.97 -8.55
C ASP A 122 -6.93 6.17 -9.84
N ASN A 123 -7.77 5.18 -10.15
CA ASN A 123 -8.60 5.22 -11.35
C ASN A 123 -9.65 6.34 -11.32
N ASP A 124 -10.13 6.70 -10.14
CA ASP A 124 -11.10 7.78 -9.97
C ASP A 124 -10.48 9.13 -10.38
N PHE A 125 -9.22 9.38 -10.01
CA PHE A 125 -8.49 10.56 -10.45
C PHE A 125 -8.24 10.55 -11.97
N LYS A 126 -7.83 9.40 -12.53
CA LYS A 126 -7.63 9.24 -13.99
C LYS A 126 -8.90 9.45 -14.79
N ALA A 127 -10.06 9.18 -14.20
CA ALA A 127 -11.38 9.48 -14.78
C ALA A 127 -11.80 10.93 -14.64
N GLY A 128 -10.96 11.83 -14.08
CA GLY A 128 -11.24 13.25 -13.89
C GLY A 128 -11.90 13.61 -12.55
N GLY A 129 -11.89 12.68 -11.58
CA GLY A 129 -12.39 12.94 -10.23
C GLY A 129 -11.43 13.82 -9.41
N PHE A 130 -12.00 14.71 -8.59
CA PHE A 130 -11.23 15.58 -7.68
C PHE A 130 -11.19 15.06 -6.24
N SER A 131 -11.68 13.84 -6.00
CA SER A 131 -11.89 13.30 -4.65
C SER A 131 -10.58 13.08 -3.89
N VAL A 132 -9.48 12.75 -4.58
CA VAL A 132 -8.17 12.54 -3.94
C VAL A 132 -7.65 13.82 -3.27
N GLY A 133 -7.70 14.96 -3.94
CA GLY A 133 -7.30 16.25 -3.35
C GLY A 133 -8.15 16.60 -2.12
N ASN A 134 -9.48 16.44 -2.22
CA ASN A 134 -10.39 16.64 -1.09
C ASN A 134 -10.11 15.68 0.07
N ALA A 135 -9.72 14.44 -0.22
CA ALA A 135 -9.37 13.46 0.80
C ALA A 135 -8.09 13.88 1.53
N PHE A 136 -7.04 14.28 0.82
CA PHE A 136 -5.79 14.73 1.41
C PHE A 136 -5.94 16.00 2.25
N GLU A 137 -6.79 16.94 1.80
CA GLU A 137 -7.09 18.16 2.55
C GLU A 137 -7.83 17.86 3.87
N LYS A 138 -8.80 16.94 3.86
CA LYS A 138 -9.64 16.64 5.02
C LYS A 138 -9.06 15.58 5.95
N PHE A 139 -8.22 14.72 5.43
CA PHE A 139 -7.63 13.56 6.12
C PHE A 139 -6.13 13.50 5.84
N PRO A 140 -5.30 14.26 6.56
CA PRO A 140 -3.85 14.32 6.35
C PRO A 140 -3.18 12.94 6.37
N LEU A 141 -3.69 12.00 7.16
CA LEU A 141 -3.20 10.63 7.20
C LEU A 141 -3.29 9.94 5.82
N ALA A 142 -4.26 10.29 4.98
CA ALA A 142 -4.36 9.76 3.62
C ALA A 142 -3.17 10.19 2.75
N LEU A 143 -2.73 11.45 2.89
CA LEU A 143 -1.52 11.93 2.23
C LEU A 143 -0.27 11.24 2.76
N LEU A 144 -0.12 11.14 4.09
CA LEU A 144 1.03 10.49 4.71
C LEU A 144 1.13 9.01 4.30
N THR A 145 0.01 8.29 4.26
CA THR A 145 -0.03 6.89 3.81
C THR A 145 0.36 6.77 2.33
N HIS A 146 -0.10 7.68 1.47
CA HIS A 146 0.31 7.73 0.07
C HIS A 146 1.81 7.99 -0.09
N MET A 147 2.37 8.92 0.69
CA MET A 147 3.80 9.23 0.67
C MET A 147 4.64 8.04 1.15
N ALA A 148 4.22 7.37 2.22
CA ALA A 148 4.89 6.17 2.73
C ALA A 148 4.88 5.02 1.73
N ASP A 149 3.77 4.80 1.02
CA ASP A 149 3.66 3.79 -0.05
C ASP A 149 4.61 4.12 -1.23
N LEU A 150 4.68 5.38 -1.64
CA LEU A 150 5.64 5.81 -2.67
C LEU A 150 7.09 5.65 -2.21
N GLN A 151 7.41 6.00 -0.97
CA GLN A 151 8.74 5.82 -0.39
C GLN A 151 9.13 4.34 -0.39
N ALA A 152 8.28 3.48 0.17
CA ALA A 152 8.50 2.03 0.18
C ALA A 152 8.77 1.51 -1.25
N THR A 153 7.87 1.83 -2.19
CA THR A 153 7.92 1.33 -3.57
C THR A 153 9.16 1.79 -4.35
N TYR A 154 9.60 3.04 -4.17
CA TYR A 154 10.60 3.64 -5.05
C TYR A 154 11.97 3.83 -4.40
N MET A 155 12.06 3.79 -3.07
CA MET A 155 13.29 4.08 -2.34
C MET A 155 13.79 2.87 -1.52
N ASP A 156 12.88 2.12 -0.88
CA ASP A 156 13.25 1.09 0.09
C ASP A 156 13.27 -0.31 -0.55
N GLU A 157 12.45 -0.54 -1.57
CA GLU A 157 12.34 -1.83 -2.22
C GLU A 157 13.28 -1.97 -3.42
N PRO A 158 13.96 -3.13 -3.57
CA PRO A 158 14.79 -3.38 -4.73
C PRO A 158 13.91 -3.38 -5.98
N ARG A 159 14.36 -2.68 -7.01
CA ARG A 159 13.76 -2.81 -8.34
C ARG A 159 14.15 -4.17 -8.88
N ASP A 160 13.16 -5.00 -9.22
CA ASP A 160 13.44 -6.20 -10.00
C ASP A 160 14.07 -5.73 -11.31
N ASP A 161 15.36 -6.00 -11.49
CA ASP A 161 16.05 -5.74 -12.75
C ASP A 161 15.30 -6.52 -13.84
N ALA A 162 14.76 -5.79 -14.81
CA ALA A 162 13.94 -6.30 -15.90
C ALA A 162 14.76 -7.15 -16.89
#